data_b980b01a3d46889f1e2e070deda17dc5
#
_entry.id   b980b01a3d46889f1e2e070deda17dc5
#
_cell.length_a   1.000
_cell.length_b   1.000
_cell.length_c   1.000
_cell.angle_alpha   90.00
_cell.angle_beta   90.00
_cell.angle_gamma   90.00
#
_symmetry.space_group_name_H-M   'P 1'
#
loop_
_entity.id
_entity.type
_entity.pdbx_description
1 polymer ?
#
loop_
_entity_poly.entity_id
_entity_poly.type
_entity_poly.pdbx_seq_one_letter_code
_entity_poly.pdbx_strand_id
1 'polypeptide(L)'
;MIKLVLVRHGQSVWNLENKFTGWTDVELSEQGIKEAKEAGKILKEQGFHFDLAFTSVLKRAENTLDYILKEMGEENIEIKRSWKLNERHYGALQGLNKDETKEKYGEKQVLLWRRSTDVRPPELEETDERYPGNDPKYKDLTKEELPKTENLVDTIKRVLEYWNSDIKPELENGKRIIIAAHGNSLRGLIKYLDNISDEDIIKLELQTGNPICYELDENLKPIRHYYLKK
;
A
#
# COMPACT_ATOMS: atom_id res chain seq x y z
N MET A 1 5.62 -23.00 10.20
CA MET A 1 5.69 -22.04 9.07
C MET A 1 4.60 -21.00 9.21
N ILE A 2 4.95 -19.74 9.11
CA ILE A 2 4.03 -18.61 9.22
C ILE A 2 3.75 -18.09 7.81
N LYS A 3 2.47 -17.88 7.47
CA LYS A 3 2.08 -17.32 6.19
C LYS A 3 1.54 -15.90 6.37
N LEU A 4 2.08 -14.98 5.59
CA LEU A 4 1.65 -13.58 5.52
C LEU A 4 1.24 -13.29 4.10
N VAL A 5 0.02 -12.78 3.91
CA VAL A 5 -0.46 -12.40 2.58
C VAL A 5 -0.45 -10.88 2.45
N LEU A 6 0.16 -10.39 1.37
CA LEU A 6 0.18 -8.99 1.00
C LEU A 6 -0.62 -8.83 -0.29
N VAL A 7 -1.45 -7.80 -0.39
CA VAL A 7 -2.16 -7.51 -1.62
C VAL A 7 -2.22 -6.00 -1.85
N ARG A 8 -1.76 -5.56 -3.04
CA ARG A 8 -1.97 -4.19 -3.49
C ARG A 8 -3.45 -4.05 -3.87
N HIS A 9 -4.07 -2.91 -3.50
CA HIS A 9 -5.45 -2.64 -3.88
C HIS A 9 -5.68 -2.86 -5.37
N GLY A 10 -6.93 -3.13 -5.75
CA GLY A 10 -7.33 -3.24 -7.15
C GLY A 10 -7.14 -1.92 -7.90
N GLN A 11 -7.26 -1.96 -9.22
CA GLN A 11 -7.16 -0.75 -10.03
C GLN A 11 -8.09 0.33 -9.50
N SER A 12 -7.55 1.54 -9.26
CA SER A 12 -8.35 2.70 -8.86
C SER A 12 -8.77 3.50 -10.08
N VAL A 13 -9.75 4.40 -9.88
CA VAL A 13 -10.21 5.32 -10.93
C VAL A 13 -9.04 6.15 -11.46
N TRP A 14 -8.14 6.61 -10.59
CA TRP A 14 -6.99 7.41 -11.01
C TRP A 14 -5.83 6.57 -11.58
N ASN A 15 -5.72 5.28 -11.26
CA ASN A 15 -4.84 4.38 -12.01
C ASN A 15 -5.31 4.32 -13.47
N LEU A 16 -6.61 4.15 -13.68
CA LEU A 16 -7.22 4.12 -15.01
C LEU A 16 -7.00 5.42 -15.79
N GLU A 17 -7.11 6.57 -15.10
CA GLU A 17 -6.93 7.90 -15.69
C GLU A 17 -5.46 8.34 -15.77
N ASN A 18 -4.53 7.50 -15.34
CA ASN A 18 -3.08 7.78 -15.35
C ASN A 18 -2.70 9.05 -14.58
N LYS A 19 -3.26 9.19 -13.38
CA LYS A 19 -2.99 10.33 -12.48
C LYS A 19 -2.18 9.92 -11.26
N PHE A 20 -1.38 10.85 -10.74
CA PHE A 20 -0.74 10.69 -9.44
C PHE A 20 -1.81 10.70 -8.35
N THR A 21 -1.85 9.66 -7.52
CA THR A 21 -2.90 9.50 -6.51
C THR A 21 -2.46 9.86 -5.10
N GLY A 22 -1.42 9.20 -4.60
CA GLY A 22 -0.91 9.42 -3.25
C GLY A 22 -1.99 9.24 -2.18
N TRP A 23 -2.24 10.28 -1.40
CA TRP A 23 -3.23 10.26 -0.32
C TRP A 23 -4.62 10.75 -0.76
N THR A 24 -4.81 11.10 -2.02
CA THR A 24 -6.15 11.41 -2.54
C THR A 24 -7.01 10.16 -2.45
N ASP A 25 -8.19 10.29 -1.84
CA ASP A 25 -9.02 9.16 -1.46
C ASP A 25 -9.98 8.76 -2.60
N VAL A 26 -9.42 8.18 -3.65
CA VAL A 26 -10.18 7.75 -4.82
C VAL A 26 -10.68 6.32 -4.67
N GLU A 27 -11.75 6.01 -5.36
CA GLU A 27 -12.40 4.70 -5.32
C GLU A 27 -11.76 3.72 -6.31
N LEU A 28 -12.12 2.44 -6.16
CA LEU A 28 -11.77 1.42 -7.14
C LEU A 28 -12.56 1.64 -8.43
N SER A 29 -11.94 1.33 -9.57
CA SER A 29 -12.64 1.19 -10.84
C SER A 29 -13.43 -0.12 -10.84
N GLU A 30 -14.30 -0.32 -11.84
CA GLU A 30 -15.03 -1.59 -12.03
C GLU A 30 -14.03 -2.75 -12.15
N GLN A 31 -12.96 -2.57 -12.90
CA GLN A 31 -11.89 -3.57 -13.03
C GLN A 31 -11.22 -3.85 -11.68
N GLY A 32 -10.99 -2.84 -10.86
CA GLY A 32 -10.39 -3.00 -9.52
C GLY A 32 -11.28 -3.81 -8.59
N ILE A 33 -12.60 -3.61 -8.64
CA ILE A 33 -13.55 -4.41 -7.86
C ILE A 33 -13.49 -5.87 -8.30
N LYS A 34 -13.44 -6.11 -9.61
CA LYS A 34 -13.31 -7.45 -10.17
C LYS A 34 -12.03 -8.14 -9.70
N GLU A 35 -10.91 -7.42 -9.76
CA GLU A 35 -9.62 -7.92 -9.27
C GLU A 35 -9.66 -8.32 -7.80
N ALA A 36 -10.30 -7.50 -6.96
CA ALA A 36 -10.44 -7.77 -5.54
C ALA A 36 -11.28 -9.03 -5.28
N LYS A 37 -12.39 -9.18 -5.99
CA LYS A 37 -13.25 -10.37 -5.88
C LYS A 37 -12.51 -11.64 -6.33
N GLU A 38 -11.77 -11.57 -7.43
CA GLU A 38 -10.96 -12.69 -7.92
C GLU A 38 -9.87 -13.07 -6.91
N ALA A 39 -9.24 -12.08 -6.27
CA ALA A 39 -8.27 -12.33 -5.21
C ALA A 39 -8.88 -13.11 -4.05
N GLY A 40 -10.07 -12.73 -3.61
CA GLY A 40 -10.80 -13.45 -2.56
C GLY A 40 -11.12 -14.88 -2.94
N LYS A 41 -11.56 -15.11 -4.18
CA LYS A 41 -11.86 -16.45 -4.68
C LYS A 41 -10.64 -17.34 -4.69
N ILE A 42 -9.51 -16.84 -5.17
CA ILE A 42 -8.26 -17.59 -5.22
C ILE A 42 -7.77 -17.94 -3.81
N LEU A 43 -7.83 -16.99 -2.89
CA LEU A 43 -7.45 -17.23 -1.50
C LEU A 43 -8.32 -18.32 -0.88
N LYS A 44 -9.61 -18.27 -1.10
CA LYS A 44 -10.55 -19.29 -0.61
C LYS A 44 -10.25 -20.67 -1.21
N GLU A 45 -10.10 -20.73 -2.53
CA GLU A 45 -9.85 -21.98 -3.27
C GLU A 45 -8.55 -22.64 -2.81
N GLN A 46 -7.54 -21.85 -2.47
CA GLN A 46 -6.25 -22.35 -1.99
C GLN A 46 -6.21 -22.61 -0.47
N GLY A 47 -7.35 -22.50 0.20
CA GLY A 47 -7.49 -22.87 1.60
C GLY A 47 -6.95 -21.85 2.61
N PHE A 48 -6.79 -20.60 2.20
CA PHE A 48 -6.35 -19.55 3.13
C PHE A 48 -7.46 -19.15 4.11
N HIS A 49 -7.06 -18.92 5.35
CA HIS A 49 -7.91 -18.36 6.39
C HIS A 49 -7.14 -17.29 7.14
N PHE A 50 -7.81 -16.25 7.58
CA PHE A 50 -7.19 -15.13 8.29
C PHE A 50 -7.86 -14.90 9.64
N ASP A 51 -7.05 -14.52 10.63
CA ASP A 51 -7.52 -14.16 11.97
C ASP A 51 -7.59 -12.64 12.13
N LEU A 52 -6.78 -11.92 11.36
CA LEU A 52 -6.61 -10.47 11.48
C LEU A 52 -6.19 -9.90 10.14
N ALA A 53 -6.75 -8.74 9.81
CA ALA A 53 -6.38 -8.00 8.61
C ALA A 53 -5.89 -6.59 8.96
N PHE A 54 -4.94 -6.09 8.17
CA PHE A 54 -4.45 -4.72 8.26
C PHE A 54 -4.66 -4.02 6.93
N THR A 55 -4.98 -2.73 6.98
CA THR A 55 -5.12 -1.91 5.78
C THR A 55 -4.85 -0.44 6.12
N SER A 56 -4.82 0.40 5.08
CA SER A 56 -4.69 1.84 5.24
C SER A 56 -6.04 2.49 5.55
N VAL A 57 -6.05 3.82 5.60
CA VAL A 57 -7.29 4.60 5.77
C VAL A 57 -7.79 5.18 4.44
N LEU A 58 -7.30 4.65 3.31
CA LEU A 58 -7.74 5.04 1.98
C LEU A 58 -8.72 4.02 1.42
N LYS A 59 -9.83 4.51 0.85
CA LYS A 59 -10.96 3.67 0.40
C LYS A 59 -10.56 2.54 -0.54
N ARG A 60 -9.67 2.80 -1.49
CA ARG A 60 -9.28 1.79 -2.48
C ARG A 60 -8.64 0.55 -1.84
N ALA A 61 -7.91 0.74 -0.74
CA ALA A 61 -7.33 -0.39 0.00
C ALA A 61 -8.36 -1.03 0.92
N GLU A 62 -9.13 -0.23 1.67
CA GLU A 62 -10.19 -0.72 2.54
C GLU A 62 -11.22 -1.53 1.76
N ASN A 63 -11.67 -1.02 0.61
CA ASN A 63 -12.67 -1.69 -0.21
C ASN A 63 -12.12 -2.97 -0.87
N THR A 64 -10.85 -2.96 -1.30
CA THR A 64 -10.21 -4.18 -1.79
C THR A 64 -10.26 -5.27 -0.74
N LEU A 65 -9.89 -4.95 0.50
CA LEU A 65 -9.92 -5.89 1.61
C LEU A 65 -11.35 -6.40 1.88
N ASP A 66 -12.32 -5.49 1.90
CA ASP A 66 -13.72 -5.86 2.14
C ASP A 66 -14.24 -6.85 1.09
N TYR A 67 -13.95 -6.62 -0.19
CA TYR A 67 -14.32 -7.54 -1.26
C TYR A 67 -13.63 -8.91 -1.12
N ILE A 68 -12.34 -8.90 -0.75
CA ILE A 68 -11.59 -10.13 -0.53
C ILE A 68 -12.23 -10.96 0.58
N LEU A 69 -12.44 -10.34 1.75
CA LEU A 69 -12.97 -11.05 2.92
C LEU A 69 -14.40 -11.54 2.69
N LYS A 70 -15.20 -10.76 1.97
CA LYS A 70 -16.56 -11.16 1.62
C LYS A 70 -16.57 -12.41 0.73
N GLU A 71 -15.73 -12.44 -0.30
CA GLU A 71 -15.61 -13.62 -1.18
C GLU A 71 -15.11 -14.85 -0.43
N MET A 72 -14.27 -14.65 0.59
CA MET A 72 -13.77 -15.74 1.43
C MET A 72 -14.77 -16.21 2.48
N GLY A 73 -15.84 -15.44 2.75
CA GLY A 73 -16.76 -15.71 3.85
C GLY A 73 -16.15 -15.39 5.22
N GLU A 74 -15.16 -14.51 5.28
CA GLU A 74 -14.44 -14.15 6.51
C GLU A 74 -14.62 -12.67 6.87
N GLU A 75 -15.81 -12.13 6.66
CA GLU A 75 -16.12 -10.72 6.91
C GLU A 75 -16.06 -10.30 8.39
N ASN A 76 -16.12 -11.27 9.31
CA ASN A 76 -16.20 -11.02 10.74
C ASN A 76 -14.85 -10.95 11.46
N ILE A 77 -13.75 -11.06 10.73
CA ILE A 77 -12.43 -10.94 11.36
C ILE A 77 -12.14 -9.50 11.76
N GLU A 78 -11.25 -9.32 12.72
CA GLU A 78 -10.80 -7.99 13.11
C GLU A 78 -10.00 -7.34 11.99
N ILE A 79 -10.31 -6.06 11.72
CA ILE A 79 -9.58 -5.25 10.74
C ILE A 79 -9.00 -4.06 11.46
N LYS A 80 -7.69 -3.89 11.37
CA LYS A 80 -6.98 -2.72 11.92
C LYS A 80 -6.54 -1.81 10.79
N ARG A 81 -6.89 -0.54 10.91
CA ARG A 81 -6.59 0.51 9.90
C ARG A 81 -5.55 1.46 10.44
N SER A 82 -4.60 1.84 9.61
CA SER A 82 -3.59 2.82 9.99
C SER A 82 -3.16 3.66 8.79
N TRP A 83 -3.06 4.98 8.99
CA TRP A 83 -2.47 5.88 8.00
C TRP A 83 -1.03 5.50 7.66
N LYS A 84 -0.34 4.81 8.55
CA LYS A 84 1.04 4.36 8.31
C LYS A 84 1.18 3.36 7.17
N LEU A 85 0.06 2.74 6.76
CA LEU A 85 0.00 1.87 5.58
C LEU A 85 -0.49 2.61 4.33
N ASN A 86 -0.76 3.90 4.40
CA ASN A 86 -1.16 4.70 3.24
C ASN A 86 -0.11 4.65 2.14
N GLU A 87 -0.53 4.96 0.91
CA GLU A 87 0.39 5.17 -0.20
C GLU A 87 1.37 6.31 0.11
N ARG A 88 2.50 6.33 -0.57
CA ARG A 88 3.42 7.45 -0.58
C ARG A 88 2.67 8.73 -0.96
N HIS A 89 2.92 9.79 -0.23
CA HIS A 89 2.32 11.09 -0.51
C HIS A 89 3.08 11.80 -1.63
N TYR A 90 2.42 11.99 -2.76
CA TYR A 90 3.05 12.62 -3.94
C TYR A 90 3.01 14.16 -3.94
N GLY A 91 2.64 14.77 -2.80
CA GLY A 91 2.66 16.22 -2.67
C GLY A 91 1.78 16.93 -3.68
N ALA A 92 2.32 17.99 -4.27
CA ALA A 92 1.60 18.80 -5.26
C ALA A 92 1.34 18.08 -6.58
N LEU A 93 1.96 16.93 -6.83
CA LEU A 93 1.69 16.15 -8.04
C LEU A 93 0.33 15.43 -7.99
N GLN A 94 -0.26 15.28 -6.80
CA GLN A 94 -1.53 14.57 -6.64
C GLN A 94 -2.64 15.21 -7.48
N GLY A 95 -3.29 14.40 -8.30
CA GLY A 95 -4.34 14.82 -9.23
C GLY A 95 -3.84 15.18 -10.63
N LEU A 96 -2.53 15.28 -10.84
CA LEU A 96 -1.97 15.60 -12.15
C LEU A 96 -1.86 14.33 -12.98
N ASN A 97 -2.12 14.47 -14.30
CA ASN A 97 -1.90 13.40 -15.27
C ASN A 97 -0.39 13.17 -15.42
N LYS A 98 0.04 11.93 -15.43
CA LYS A 98 1.45 11.57 -15.47
C LYS A 98 2.14 11.97 -16.77
N ASP A 99 1.46 11.83 -17.91
CA ASP A 99 2.03 12.19 -19.21
C ASP A 99 2.12 13.71 -19.38
N GLU A 100 1.09 14.45 -18.98
CA GLU A 100 1.10 15.92 -18.98
C GLU A 100 2.20 16.47 -18.06
N THR A 101 2.43 15.80 -16.91
CA THR A 101 3.50 16.17 -15.98
C THR A 101 4.88 15.96 -16.62
N LYS A 102 5.06 14.87 -17.37
CA LYS A 102 6.29 14.64 -18.13
C LYS A 102 6.54 15.71 -19.19
N GLU A 103 5.50 16.14 -19.88
CA GLU A 103 5.60 17.22 -20.88
C GLU A 103 6.03 18.53 -20.22
N LYS A 104 5.49 18.83 -19.03
CA LYS A 104 5.76 20.09 -18.33
C LYS A 104 7.13 20.13 -17.66
N TYR A 105 7.53 19.06 -16.98
CA TYR A 105 8.75 19.02 -16.15
C TYR A 105 9.88 18.22 -16.76
N GLY A 106 9.64 17.50 -17.83
CA GLY A 106 10.58 16.59 -18.46
C GLY A 106 10.52 15.17 -17.87
N GLU A 107 10.77 14.19 -18.71
CA GLU A 107 10.70 12.79 -18.36
C GLU A 107 11.69 12.41 -17.24
N LYS A 108 12.91 12.95 -17.30
CA LYS A 108 13.96 12.69 -16.31
C LYS A 108 13.55 13.15 -14.91
N GLN A 109 12.99 14.36 -14.80
CA GLN A 109 12.57 14.90 -13.52
C GLN A 109 11.40 14.09 -12.93
N VAL A 110 10.42 13.73 -13.76
CA VAL A 110 9.26 12.92 -13.31
C VAL A 110 9.72 11.54 -12.89
N LEU A 111 10.69 10.96 -13.59
CA LEU A 111 11.26 9.66 -13.22
C LEU A 111 11.94 9.73 -11.85
N LEU A 112 12.68 10.81 -11.55
CA LEU A 112 13.28 11.03 -10.24
C LEU A 112 12.21 11.11 -9.14
N TRP A 113 11.12 11.85 -9.37
CA TRP A 113 10.03 11.94 -8.40
C TRP A 113 9.31 10.61 -8.15
N ARG A 114 9.21 9.77 -9.18
CA ARG A 114 8.48 8.50 -9.09
C ARG A 114 9.31 7.33 -8.60
N ARG A 115 10.58 7.31 -8.95
CA ARG A 115 11.42 6.11 -8.82
C ARG A 115 12.61 6.25 -7.89
N SER A 116 13.12 7.46 -7.66
CA SER A 116 14.22 7.59 -6.70
C SER A 116 13.73 7.38 -5.27
N THR A 117 14.63 6.90 -4.42
CA THR A 117 14.30 6.64 -3.02
C THR A 117 14.29 7.92 -2.17
N ASP A 118 15.09 8.90 -2.53
CA ASP A 118 15.40 10.08 -1.71
C ASP A 118 14.90 11.42 -2.24
N VAL A 119 14.41 11.48 -3.48
CA VAL A 119 13.89 12.74 -4.05
C VAL A 119 12.39 12.86 -3.75
N ARG A 120 12.01 13.99 -3.13
CA ARG A 120 10.61 14.30 -2.85
C ARG A 120 9.97 15.06 -4.00
N PRO A 121 8.71 14.73 -4.36
CA PRO A 121 7.92 15.60 -5.24
C PRO A 121 7.72 16.99 -4.63
N PRO A 122 7.27 18.00 -5.43
CA PRO A 122 6.97 19.32 -4.88
C PRO A 122 5.97 19.24 -3.72
N GLU A 123 6.24 19.97 -2.64
CA GLU A 123 5.41 19.94 -1.45
C GLU A 123 4.13 20.76 -1.59
N LEU A 124 3.11 20.37 -0.83
CA LEU A 124 1.88 21.13 -0.69
C LEU A 124 2.05 22.31 0.27
N GLU A 125 1.31 23.37 0.02
CA GLU A 125 1.12 24.44 1.01
C GLU A 125 0.12 23.97 2.08
N GLU A 126 0.26 24.45 3.31
CA GLU A 126 -0.67 24.10 4.41
C GLU A 126 -2.10 24.57 4.16
N THR A 127 -2.28 25.56 3.26
CA THR A 127 -3.59 26.06 2.84
C THR A 127 -4.24 25.23 1.76
N ASP A 128 -3.51 24.30 1.16
CA ASP A 128 -4.02 23.42 0.09
C ASP A 128 -5.02 22.43 0.68
N GLU A 129 -6.17 22.23 0.01
CA GLU A 129 -7.20 21.31 0.46
C GLU A 129 -6.72 19.85 0.52
N ARG A 130 -5.68 19.52 -0.26
CA ARG A 130 -5.07 18.17 -0.27
C ARG A 130 -4.11 17.94 0.89
N TYR A 131 -3.73 18.99 1.64
CA TYR A 131 -2.87 18.85 2.81
C TYR A 131 -3.60 18.07 3.90
N PRO A 132 -3.02 16.94 4.40
CA PRO A 132 -3.71 16.09 5.37
C PRO A 132 -4.11 16.79 6.67
N GLY A 133 -3.40 17.87 7.04
CA GLY A 133 -3.76 18.68 8.20
C GLY A 133 -5.15 19.33 8.10
N ASN A 134 -5.69 19.44 6.89
CA ASN A 134 -7.02 20.00 6.65
C ASN A 134 -8.09 18.92 6.53
N ASP A 135 -7.73 17.63 6.69
CA ASP A 135 -8.66 16.51 6.61
C ASP A 135 -8.93 15.96 8.02
N PRO A 136 -10.23 15.97 8.47
CA PRO A 136 -10.60 15.43 9.78
C PRO A 136 -10.14 13.99 10.04
N LYS A 137 -9.95 13.21 9.00
CA LYS A 137 -9.46 11.83 9.07
C LYS A 137 -8.11 11.74 9.80
N TYR A 138 -7.27 12.77 9.68
CA TYR A 138 -5.92 12.82 10.23
C TYR A 138 -5.77 13.76 11.42
N LYS A 139 -6.87 14.12 12.06
CA LYS A 139 -6.89 15.09 13.19
C LYS A 139 -6.01 14.70 14.38
N ASP A 140 -5.77 13.41 14.57
CA ASP A 140 -4.98 12.90 15.69
C ASP A 140 -3.48 12.81 15.40
N LEU A 141 -3.06 13.14 14.17
CA LEU A 141 -1.65 13.15 13.80
C LEU A 141 -0.98 14.44 14.27
N THR A 142 0.28 14.31 14.71
CA THR A 142 1.11 15.48 15.02
C THR A 142 1.51 16.19 13.74
N LYS A 143 1.99 17.42 13.87
CA LYS A 143 2.45 18.22 12.71
C LYS A 143 3.60 17.49 11.98
N GLU A 144 4.45 16.82 12.70
CA GLU A 144 5.58 16.06 12.15
C GLU A 144 5.12 14.82 11.37
N GLU A 145 3.98 14.25 11.76
CA GLU A 145 3.38 13.09 11.09
C GLU A 145 2.58 13.44 9.83
N LEU A 146 2.21 14.72 9.67
CA LEU A 146 1.40 15.19 8.54
C LEU A 146 2.29 15.54 7.34
N PRO A 147 2.34 14.69 6.30
CA PRO A 147 3.25 14.98 5.18
C PRO A 147 2.72 16.05 4.25
N LYS A 148 3.62 16.90 3.76
CA LYS A 148 3.36 17.79 2.61
C LYS A 148 3.80 17.12 1.32
N THR A 149 4.71 16.18 1.41
CA THR A 149 5.22 15.31 0.34
C THR A 149 6.07 14.22 0.98
N GLU A 150 6.24 13.10 0.30
CA GLU A 150 7.10 12.01 0.76
C GLU A 150 7.98 11.49 -0.38
N ASN A 151 9.20 11.08 -0.01
CA ASN A 151 10.00 10.18 -0.84
C ASN A 151 9.75 8.73 -0.36
N LEU A 152 10.39 7.75 -1.00
CA LEU A 152 10.21 6.36 -0.61
C LEU A 152 10.77 6.08 0.80
N VAL A 153 11.87 6.71 1.16
CA VAL A 153 12.48 6.58 2.50
C VAL A 153 11.50 7.01 3.59
N ASP A 154 10.82 8.14 3.40
CA ASP A 154 9.79 8.63 4.34
C ASP A 154 8.66 7.60 4.50
N THR A 155 8.19 7.03 3.40
CA THR A 155 7.12 6.04 3.39
C THR A 155 7.54 4.75 4.11
N ILE A 156 8.73 4.25 3.81
CA ILE A 156 9.27 3.03 4.43
C ILE A 156 9.38 3.20 5.94
N LYS A 157 9.85 4.36 6.40
CA LYS A 157 10.02 4.64 7.82
C LYS A 157 8.72 4.42 8.60
N ARG A 158 7.61 5.03 8.15
CA ARG A 158 6.34 4.89 8.86
C ARG A 158 5.73 3.48 8.74
N VAL A 159 5.93 2.83 7.60
CA VAL A 159 5.48 1.44 7.41
C VAL A 159 6.20 0.50 8.38
N LEU A 160 7.53 0.63 8.52
CA LEU A 160 8.30 -0.22 9.43
C LEU A 160 8.03 0.09 10.91
N GLU A 161 7.73 1.33 11.25
CA GLU A 161 7.27 1.66 12.60
C GLU A 161 6.00 0.88 12.94
N TYR A 162 5.04 0.85 12.02
CA TYR A 162 3.78 0.13 12.22
C TYR A 162 3.98 -1.39 12.18
N TRP A 163 4.84 -1.88 11.30
CA TRP A 163 5.22 -3.28 11.28
C TRP A 163 5.74 -3.74 12.63
N ASN A 164 6.68 -3.00 13.19
CA ASN A 164 7.31 -3.36 14.45
C ASN A 164 6.37 -3.24 15.65
N SER A 165 5.52 -2.21 15.67
CA SER A 165 4.63 -1.96 16.82
C SER A 165 3.36 -2.80 16.82
N ASP A 166 2.76 -3.04 15.65
CA ASP A 166 1.41 -3.60 15.55
C ASP A 166 1.33 -4.93 14.79
N ILE A 167 2.05 -5.08 13.67
CA ILE A 167 1.89 -6.25 12.81
C ILE A 167 2.75 -7.43 13.28
N LYS A 168 4.03 -7.19 13.46
CA LYS A 168 5.00 -8.21 13.87
C LYS A 168 4.59 -8.94 15.15
N PRO A 169 4.15 -8.25 16.22
CA PRO A 169 3.72 -8.93 17.43
C PRO A 169 2.55 -9.89 17.21
N GLU A 170 1.62 -9.55 16.32
CA GLU A 170 0.49 -10.41 16.01
C GLU A 170 0.91 -11.66 15.23
N LEU A 171 1.87 -11.53 14.33
CA LEU A 171 2.46 -12.69 13.64
C LEU A 171 3.20 -13.59 14.63
N GLU A 172 3.94 -13.01 15.58
CA GLU A 172 4.64 -13.75 16.62
C GLU A 172 3.68 -14.51 17.54
N ASN A 173 2.46 -13.98 17.72
CA ASN A 173 1.39 -14.64 18.48
C ASN A 173 0.64 -15.71 17.66
N GLY A 174 1.09 -16.01 16.46
CA GLY A 174 0.54 -17.08 15.63
C GLY A 174 -0.69 -16.72 14.83
N LYS A 175 -1.06 -15.45 14.74
CA LYS A 175 -2.21 -15.03 13.94
C LYS A 175 -1.90 -15.09 12.44
N ARG A 176 -2.90 -15.53 11.66
CA ARG A 176 -2.84 -15.57 10.21
C ARG A 176 -3.30 -14.21 9.69
N ILE A 177 -2.42 -13.51 8.97
CA ILE A 177 -2.60 -12.10 8.65
C ILE A 177 -2.61 -11.84 7.15
N ILE A 178 -3.52 -10.97 6.72
CA ILE A 178 -3.53 -10.34 5.40
C ILE A 178 -3.36 -8.84 5.55
N ILE A 179 -2.53 -8.24 4.68
CA ILE A 179 -2.33 -6.79 4.60
C ILE A 179 -2.75 -6.34 3.21
N ALA A 180 -3.78 -5.50 3.12
CA ALA A 180 -4.20 -4.85 1.89
C ALA A 180 -3.76 -3.39 1.93
N ALA A 181 -2.87 -3.00 1.03
CA ALA A 181 -2.28 -1.67 1.05
C ALA A 181 -1.92 -1.19 -0.36
N HIS A 182 -0.84 -0.46 -0.50
CA HIS A 182 -0.51 0.31 -1.70
C HIS A 182 0.85 -0.08 -2.28
N GLY A 183 1.09 0.33 -3.53
CA GLY A 183 2.33 0.01 -4.22
C GLY A 183 3.59 0.39 -3.44
N ASN A 184 3.66 1.62 -2.94
CA ASN A 184 4.87 2.07 -2.23
C ASN A 184 4.93 1.61 -0.77
N SER A 185 3.81 1.55 -0.06
CA SER A 185 3.81 1.03 1.32
C SER A 185 4.20 -0.45 1.35
N LEU A 186 3.65 -1.26 0.45
CA LEU A 186 4.03 -2.67 0.34
C LEU A 186 5.45 -2.85 -0.20
N ARG A 187 5.89 -1.99 -1.12
CA ARG A 187 7.27 -1.99 -1.58
C ARG A 187 8.24 -1.78 -0.42
N GLY A 188 7.92 -0.90 0.51
CA GLY A 188 8.72 -0.67 1.71
C GLY A 188 8.80 -1.92 2.58
N LEU A 189 7.70 -2.60 2.79
CA LEU A 189 7.66 -3.84 3.58
C LEU A 189 8.42 -4.97 2.89
N ILE A 190 8.24 -5.12 1.58
CA ILE A 190 8.92 -6.14 0.78
C ILE A 190 10.44 -5.89 0.77
N LYS A 191 10.86 -4.63 0.64
CA LYS A 191 12.27 -4.26 0.74
C LYS A 191 12.90 -4.74 2.04
N TYR A 192 12.19 -4.55 3.13
CA TYR A 192 12.64 -5.01 4.45
C TYR A 192 12.65 -6.54 4.55
N LEU A 193 11.57 -7.21 4.16
CA LEU A 193 11.45 -8.67 4.27
C LEU A 193 12.50 -9.40 3.40
N ASP A 194 12.67 -8.98 2.16
CA ASP A 194 13.56 -9.65 1.20
C ASP A 194 14.97 -9.04 1.16
N ASN A 195 15.25 -8.06 2.01
CA ASN A 195 16.54 -7.36 2.05
C ASN A 195 16.98 -6.84 0.67
N ILE A 196 16.05 -6.15 -0.02
CA ILE A 196 16.29 -5.61 -1.35
C ILE A 196 17.07 -4.30 -1.26
N SER A 197 18.05 -4.12 -2.16
CA SER A 197 18.84 -2.89 -2.23
C SER A 197 18.01 -1.69 -2.69
N ASP A 198 18.51 -0.47 -2.44
CA ASP A 198 17.90 0.77 -2.94
C ASP A 198 17.84 0.80 -4.47
N GLU A 199 18.83 0.19 -5.14
CA GLU A 199 18.87 0.11 -6.60
C GLU A 199 17.80 -0.84 -7.14
N ASP A 200 17.63 -1.99 -6.51
CA ASP A 200 16.71 -3.01 -6.98
C ASP A 200 15.26 -2.72 -6.63
N ILE A 201 14.99 -2.02 -5.51
CA ILE A 201 13.62 -1.69 -5.12
C ILE A 201 12.94 -0.77 -6.15
N ILE A 202 13.71 0.04 -6.86
CA ILE A 202 13.21 0.93 -7.91
C ILE A 202 12.54 0.13 -9.04
N LYS A 203 13.06 -1.08 -9.30
CA LYS A 203 12.60 -1.95 -10.40
C LYS A 203 11.40 -2.81 -10.02
N LEU A 204 11.09 -2.92 -8.72
CA LEU A 204 9.98 -3.75 -8.27
C LEU A 204 8.65 -3.08 -8.56
N GLU A 205 7.81 -3.75 -9.32
CA GLU A 205 6.43 -3.34 -9.57
C GLU A 205 5.49 -4.38 -8.99
N LEU A 206 4.43 -3.91 -8.31
CA LEU A 206 3.42 -4.77 -7.73
C LEU A 206 2.15 -4.70 -8.57
N GLN A 207 1.61 -5.84 -8.92
CA GLN A 207 0.35 -5.93 -9.66
C GLN A 207 -0.82 -5.59 -8.73
N THR A 208 -1.79 -4.84 -9.25
CA THR A 208 -3.02 -4.57 -8.52
C THR A 208 -3.82 -5.86 -8.32
N GLY A 209 -4.37 -6.04 -7.12
CA GLY A 209 -5.29 -7.14 -6.82
C GLY A 209 -4.70 -8.55 -6.95
N ASN A 210 -3.39 -8.70 -6.93
CA ASN A 210 -2.76 -10.02 -6.99
C ASN A 210 -2.09 -10.35 -5.66
N PRO A 211 -2.66 -11.24 -4.84
CA PRO A 211 -2.08 -11.56 -3.55
C PRO A 211 -0.71 -12.21 -3.66
N ILE A 212 0.18 -11.80 -2.78
CA ILE A 212 1.51 -12.37 -2.62
C ILE A 212 1.55 -13.11 -1.29
N CYS A 213 1.87 -14.39 -1.31
CA CYS A 213 2.03 -15.17 -0.09
C CYS A 213 3.50 -15.24 0.31
N TYR A 214 3.81 -14.74 1.51
CA TYR A 214 5.11 -14.94 2.15
C TYR A 214 5.03 -16.12 3.09
N GLU A 215 5.96 -17.04 2.95
CA GLU A 215 6.18 -18.11 3.91
C GLU A 215 7.37 -17.70 4.77
N LEU A 216 7.15 -17.55 6.06
CA LEU A 216 8.14 -17.06 7.02
C LEU A 216 8.53 -18.17 8.00
N ASP A 217 9.78 -18.15 8.45
CA ASP A 217 10.23 -19.03 9.51
C ASP A 217 9.78 -18.52 10.89
N GLU A 218 10.15 -19.22 11.96
CA GLU A 218 9.80 -18.87 13.34
C GLU A 218 10.34 -17.50 13.79
N ASN A 219 11.37 -16.98 13.12
CA ASN A 219 11.94 -15.68 13.37
C ASN A 219 11.42 -14.61 12.40
N LEU A 220 10.34 -14.92 11.66
CA LEU A 220 9.72 -14.06 10.65
C LEU A 220 10.64 -13.70 9.49
N LYS A 221 11.63 -14.55 9.21
CA LYS A 221 12.47 -14.40 8.02
C LYS A 221 11.83 -15.13 6.84
N PRO A 222 11.80 -14.50 5.66
CA PRO A 222 11.23 -15.13 4.47
C PRO A 222 11.97 -16.39 4.07
N ILE A 223 11.21 -17.47 3.86
CA ILE A 223 11.71 -18.69 3.23
C ILE A 223 11.52 -18.57 1.72
N ARG A 224 10.34 -18.10 1.31
CA ARG A 224 9.99 -17.80 -0.08
C ARG A 224 8.74 -16.94 -0.14
N HIS A 225 8.49 -16.35 -1.30
CA HIS A 225 7.20 -15.72 -1.59
C HIS A 225 6.79 -16.01 -3.04
N TYR A 226 5.51 -15.90 -3.31
CA TYR A 226 4.97 -16.14 -4.64
C TYR A 226 3.61 -15.46 -4.81
N TYR A 227 3.31 -15.08 -6.05
CA TYR A 227 2.00 -14.56 -6.41
C TYR A 227 1.00 -15.72 -6.53
N LEU A 228 -0.25 -15.48 -6.13
CA LEU A 228 -1.33 -16.48 -6.23
C LEU A 228 -2.00 -16.48 -7.61
N LYS A 229 -2.07 -15.33 -8.29
CA LYS A 229 -2.54 -15.25 -9.67
C LYS A 229 -1.37 -15.40 -10.62
N LYS A 230 -1.57 -16.19 -11.67
CA LYS A 230 -0.56 -16.41 -12.72
C LYS A 230 -0.56 -15.26 -13.73
#